data_a0fe9aff2fcbc4230c1ea078e58954bc
#
_entry.id   a0fe9aff2fcbc4230c1ea078e58954bc
#
_cell.length_a   1.000
_cell.length_b   1.000
_cell.length_c   1.000
_cell.angle_alpha   90.00
_cell.angle_beta   90.00
_cell.angle_gamma   90.00
#
_symmetry.space_group_name_H-M   'P 1'
#
loop_
_entity.id
_entity.type
_entity.pdbx_description
1 polymer ?
#
loop_
_entity_poly.entity_id
_entity_poly.type
_entity_poly.pdbx_seq_one_letter_code
_entity_poly.pdbx_strand_id
1 'polypeptide(L)'
;YFLLSRNGDYAGELVRAVQSLKKEIIQCRDCMRFFANSDLSRAESREHSRGAKICSICQDETRDSSMLMIVPRDIDFEAVERSGSYNGYYFILGGVVPILEKEPEKKIRISELRNLIHKKKSGLKEIILAMNANLDGENTAEFIRQKYQGLPLIFSTLGKGLSTGAELEYADPETLKNAFLHRTK
;
A
#
# COMPACT_ATOMS: atom_id res chain seq x y z
N TYR A 1 8.86 -28.98 -16.21
CA TYR A 1 8.80 -30.35 -15.65
C TYR A 1 7.62 -30.53 -14.70
N PHE A 2 7.44 -29.62 -13.71
CA PHE A 2 6.35 -29.67 -12.74
C PHE A 2 4.95 -29.79 -13.38
N LEU A 3 4.64 -28.96 -14.38
CA LEU A 3 3.35 -29.01 -15.08
C LEU A 3 3.14 -30.33 -15.85
N LEU A 4 4.20 -30.89 -16.42
CA LEU A 4 4.16 -32.15 -17.17
C LEU A 4 4.03 -33.39 -16.28
N SER A 5 4.41 -33.29 -15.00
CA SER A 5 4.34 -34.40 -14.04
C SER A 5 3.00 -34.51 -13.32
N ARG A 6 2.08 -33.54 -13.52
CA ARG A 6 0.75 -33.56 -12.90
C ARG A 6 -0.25 -34.36 -13.74
N ASN A 7 -1.02 -35.19 -13.06
CA ASN A 7 -2.10 -35.95 -13.68
C ASN A 7 -3.31 -35.07 -13.96
N GLY A 8 -4.09 -35.44 -14.99
CA GLY A 8 -5.31 -34.72 -15.35
C GLY A 8 -5.08 -33.44 -16.17
N ASP A 9 -6.09 -32.56 -16.24
CA ASP A 9 -6.05 -31.29 -16.98
C ASP A 9 -5.49 -30.11 -16.16
N TYR A 10 -4.51 -30.35 -15.28
CA TYR A 10 -3.94 -29.33 -14.41
C TYR A 10 -3.44 -28.07 -15.18
N ALA A 11 -2.79 -28.32 -16.33
CA ALA A 11 -2.31 -27.21 -17.16
C ALA A 11 -3.49 -26.39 -17.73
N GLY A 12 -4.57 -27.05 -18.18
CA GLY A 12 -5.78 -26.39 -18.66
C GLY A 12 -6.51 -25.62 -17.57
N GLU A 13 -6.59 -26.16 -16.35
CA GLU A 13 -7.15 -25.46 -15.20
C GLU A 13 -6.35 -24.21 -14.84
N LEU A 14 -5.02 -24.30 -14.83
CA LEU A 14 -4.15 -23.15 -14.62
C LEU A 14 -4.35 -22.06 -15.68
N VAL A 15 -4.44 -22.44 -16.95
CA VAL A 15 -4.72 -21.49 -18.04
C VAL A 15 -6.07 -20.81 -17.84
N ARG A 16 -7.12 -21.56 -17.52
CA ARG A 16 -8.45 -21.00 -17.23
C ARG A 16 -8.40 -20.03 -16.04
N ALA A 17 -7.73 -20.40 -14.94
CA ALA A 17 -7.56 -19.55 -13.77
C ALA A 17 -6.82 -18.25 -14.11
N VAL A 18 -5.73 -18.31 -14.88
CA VAL A 18 -4.98 -17.12 -15.32
C VAL A 18 -5.85 -16.23 -16.23
N GLN A 19 -6.65 -16.80 -17.12
CA GLN A 19 -7.56 -16.04 -17.98
C GLN A 19 -8.69 -15.36 -17.21
N SER A 20 -9.19 -15.98 -16.14
CA SER A 20 -10.25 -15.41 -15.30
C SER A 20 -9.77 -14.20 -14.49
N LEU A 21 -8.50 -14.15 -14.08
CA LEU A 21 -7.93 -13.05 -13.28
C LEU A 21 -8.23 -11.67 -13.86
N LYS A 22 -8.10 -11.50 -15.18
CA LYS A 22 -8.37 -10.20 -15.84
C LYS A 22 -9.83 -9.78 -15.79
N LYS A 23 -10.77 -10.71 -15.60
CA LYS A 23 -12.21 -10.47 -15.52
C LYS A 23 -12.66 -10.28 -14.06
N GLU A 24 -12.04 -11.01 -13.15
CA GLU A 24 -12.45 -11.11 -11.75
C GLU A 24 -11.75 -10.11 -10.85
N ILE A 25 -10.52 -9.69 -11.21
CA ILE A 25 -9.72 -8.75 -10.44
C ILE A 25 -9.69 -7.39 -11.14
N ILE A 26 -10.02 -6.35 -10.39
CA ILE A 26 -10.01 -4.96 -10.87
C ILE A 26 -9.14 -4.10 -9.97
N GLN A 27 -8.68 -2.97 -10.50
CA GLN A 27 -7.90 -2.00 -9.75
C GLN A 27 -8.78 -0.84 -9.28
N CYS A 28 -8.66 -0.48 -8.01
CA CYS A 28 -9.35 0.68 -7.45
C CYS A 28 -8.79 1.97 -8.06
N ARG A 29 -9.69 2.84 -8.51
CA ARG A 29 -9.32 4.12 -9.12
C ARG A 29 -8.69 5.11 -8.12
N ASP A 30 -9.03 5.03 -6.84
CA ASP A 30 -8.53 5.95 -5.83
C ASP A 30 -7.24 5.44 -5.17
N CYS A 31 -7.26 4.26 -4.55
CA CYS A 31 -6.10 3.75 -3.80
C CYS A 31 -5.16 2.85 -4.60
N MET A 32 -5.49 2.51 -5.85
CA MET A 32 -4.70 1.65 -6.75
C MET A 32 -4.56 0.18 -6.30
N ARG A 33 -5.28 -0.27 -5.24
CA ARG A 33 -5.28 -1.69 -4.84
C ARG A 33 -6.02 -2.56 -5.84
N PHE A 34 -5.63 -3.82 -5.92
CA PHE A 34 -6.39 -4.84 -6.62
C PHE A 34 -7.45 -5.45 -5.70
N PHE A 35 -8.65 -5.71 -6.21
CA PHE A 35 -9.74 -6.33 -5.46
C PHE A 35 -10.67 -7.11 -6.39
N ALA A 36 -11.47 -8.04 -5.83
CA ALA A 36 -12.37 -8.86 -6.61
C ALA A 36 -13.56 -8.04 -7.15
N ASN A 37 -13.94 -8.28 -8.40
CA ASN A 37 -15.08 -7.63 -9.04
C ASN A 37 -16.40 -7.97 -8.33
N SER A 38 -16.49 -9.15 -7.70
CA SER A 38 -17.62 -9.56 -6.86
C SER A 38 -17.86 -8.64 -5.66
N ASP A 39 -16.81 -7.95 -5.18
CA ASP A 39 -16.93 -7.02 -4.05
C ASP A 39 -17.70 -5.74 -4.41
N LEU A 40 -17.79 -5.40 -5.72
CA LEU A 40 -18.62 -4.29 -6.20
C LEU A 40 -20.11 -4.58 -6.05
N SER A 41 -20.55 -5.81 -6.30
CA SER A 41 -21.97 -6.20 -6.22
C SER A 41 -22.54 -6.08 -4.81
N ARG A 42 -21.70 -6.18 -3.77
CA ARG A 42 -22.06 -5.96 -2.38
C ARG A 42 -22.18 -4.48 -2.00
N ALA A 43 -21.54 -3.60 -2.76
CA ALA A 43 -21.53 -2.15 -2.54
C ALA A 43 -22.57 -1.37 -3.36
N GLU A 44 -23.12 -1.98 -4.43
CA GLU A 44 -24.09 -1.36 -5.35
C GLU A 44 -25.47 -1.07 -4.75
N SER A 45 -25.76 -1.49 -3.53
CA SER A 45 -26.98 -1.08 -2.81
C SER A 45 -27.00 0.39 -2.39
N ARG A 46 -25.93 1.16 -2.65
CA ARG A 46 -25.89 2.62 -2.46
C ARG A 46 -25.82 3.34 -3.81
N GLU A 47 -26.86 4.04 -4.18
CA GLU A 47 -27.21 4.64 -5.49
C GLU A 47 -26.19 5.62 -6.13
N HIS A 48 -24.92 5.68 -5.75
CA HIS A 48 -24.01 6.78 -6.14
C HIS A 48 -22.79 6.43 -7.00
N SER A 49 -22.67 5.21 -7.54
CA SER A 49 -21.45 4.85 -8.28
C SER A 49 -21.67 4.11 -9.59
N ARG A 50 -22.45 4.71 -10.51
CA ARG A 50 -22.45 4.25 -11.91
C ARG A 50 -21.08 4.52 -12.51
N GLY A 51 -20.23 3.47 -12.64
CA GLY A 51 -19.03 3.44 -13.46
C GLY A 51 -17.68 3.63 -12.77
N ALA A 52 -17.58 3.93 -11.49
CA ALA A 52 -16.28 4.05 -10.81
C ALA A 52 -15.91 2.75 -10.10
N LYS A 53 -14.79 2.14 -10.52
CA LYS A 53 -14.19 0.97 -9.86
C LYS A 53 -13.52 1.42 -8.55
N ILE A 54 -14.28 1.54 -7.47
CA ILE A 54 -13.80 1.98 -6.15
C ILE A 54 -14.00 0.82 -5.17
N CYS A 55 -12.96 0.47 -4.41
CA CYS A 55 -12.99 -0.63 -3.45
C CYS A 55 -13.76 -0.25 -2.15
N SER A 56 -14.15 -1.25 -1.36
CA SER A 56 -14.85 -1.07 -0.08
C SER A 56 -14.14 -0.12 0.88
N ILE A 57 -12.80 -0.18 0.95
CA ILE A 57 -11.99 0.70 1.81
C ILE A 57 -12.14 2.18 1.41
N CYS A 58 -12.14 2.48 0.12
CA CYS A 58 -12.28 3.86 -0.36
C CYS A 58 -13.71 4.39 -0.28
N GLN A 59 -14.71 3.49 -0.21
CA GLN A 59 -16.13 3.83 -0.04
C GLN A 59 -16.54 3.97 1.42
N ASP A 60 -15.70 3.49 2.35
CA ASP A 60 -16.00 3.52 3.78
C ASP A 60 -15.80 4.93 4.35
N GLU A 61 -16.90 5.65 4.55
CA GLU A 61 -16.91 7.01 5.10
C GLU A 61 -16.66 7.06 6.61
N THR A 62 -16.62 5.91 7.29
CA THR A 62 -16.29 5.84 8.73
C THR A 62 -14.80 5.96 9.00
N ARG A 63 -13.97 5.85 7.95
CA ARG A 63 -12.53 5.97 8.05
C ARG A 63 -12.07 7.42 8.21
N ASP A 64 -10.97 7.59 8.93
CA ASP A 64 -10.38 8.91 9.14
C ASP A 64 -9.81 9.48 7.84
N SER A 65 -10.49 10.49 7.30
CA SER A 65 -10.08 11.18 6.07
C SER A 65 -8.86 12.08 6.25
N SER A 66 -8.42 12.33 7.47
CA SER A 66 -7.25 13.17 7.76
C SER A 66 -5.94 12.44 7.57
N MET A 67 -5.95 11.11 7.47
CA MET A 67 -4.76 10.27 7.36
C MET A 67 -4.74 9.46 6.05
N LEU A 68 -3.61 9.47 5.35
CA LEU A 68 -3.34 8.66 4.17
C LEU A 68 -2.05 7.86 4.36
N MET A 69 -2.17 6.53 4.40
CA MET A 69 -1.00 5.65 4.44
C MET A 69 -0.60 5.23 3.04
N ILE A 70 0.67 5.45 2.69
CA ILE A 70 1.26 5.01 1.42
C ILE A 70 2.06 3.74 1.69
N VAL A 71 1.69 2.66 0.99
CA VAL A 71 2.38 1.36 1.06
C VAL A 71 2.92 0.98 -0.30
N PRO A 72 4.03 0.23 -0.40
CA PRO A 72 4.62 -0.17 -1.68
C PRO A 72 3.72 -1.09 -2.50
N ARG A 73 3.11 -2.10 -1.88
CA ARG A 73 2.40 -3.20 -2.57
C ARG A 73 1.09 -3.57 -1.86
N ASP A 74 0.22 -4.30 -2.56
CA ASP A 74 -1.04 -4.79 -2.01
C ASP A 74 -0.84 -5.70 -0.78
N ILE A 75 0.20 -6.52 -0.75
CA ILE A 75 0.49 -7.38 0.39
C ILE A 75 0.85 -6.58 1.67
N ASP A 76 1.52 -5.45 1.51
CA ASP A 76 1.88 -4.56 2.62
C ASP A 76 0.61 -3.89 3.18
N PHE A 77 -0.30 -3.47 2.29
CA PHE A 77 -1.64 -3.00 2.67
C PHE A 77 -2.42 -4.06 3.46
N GLU A 78 -2.49 -5.30 2.97
CA GLU A 78 -3.21 -6.39 3.63
C GLU A 78 -2.67 -6.69 5.02
N ALA A 79 -1.36 -6.60 5.21
CA ALA A 79 -0.73 -6.80 6.52
C ALA A 79 -1.18 -5.74 7.54
N VAL A 80 -1.20 -4.47 7.15
CA VAL A 80 -1.65 -3.37 8.01
C VAL A 80 -3.15 -3.45 8.28
N GLU A 81 -3.97 -3.66 7.26
CA GLU A 81 -5.43 -3.74 7.40
C GLU A 81 -5.85 -4.91 8.31
N ARG A 82 -5.20 -6.06 8.17
CA ARG A 82 -5.45 -7.24 9.02
C ARG A 82 -5.09 -7.00 10.48
N SER A 83 -4.13 -6.12 10.77
CA SER A 83 -3.74 -5.79 12.15
C SER A 83 -4.82 -5.02 12.89
N GLY A 84 -5.74 -4.35 12.19
CA GLY A 84 -6.76 -3.49 12.78
C GLY A 84 -6.22 -2.23 13.46
N SER A 85 -4.92 -1.93 13.31
CA SER A 85 -4.26 -0.82 14.02
C SER A 85 -4.38 0.52 13.32
N TYR A 86 -4.95 0.56 12.11
CA TYR A 86 -5.06 1.77 11.31
C TYR A 86 -6.46 1.93 10.71
N ASN A 87 -7.05 3.10 10.88
CA ASN A 87 -8.41 3.40 10.40
C ASN A 87 -8.45 4.54 9.37
N GLY A 88 -7.33 4.91 8.75
CA GLY A 88 -7.28 5.89 7.67
C GLY A 88 -7.43 5.28 6.29
N TYR A 89 -7.18 6.10 5.27
CA TYR A 89 -7.16 5.66 3.87
C TYR A 89 -5.78 5.20 3.43
N TYR A 90 -5.73 4.45 2.35
CA TYR A 90 -4.50 3.88 1.79
C TYR A 90 -4.24 4.35 0.37
N PHE A 91 -2.97 4.24 -0.04
CA PHE A 91 -2.55 4.31 -1.44
C PHE A 91 -1.47 3.26 -1.72
N ILE A 92 -1.67 2.46 -2.77
CA ILE A 92 -0.72 1.44 -3.20
C ILE A 92 0.20 2.04 -4.26
N LEU A 93 1.45 2.25 -3.89
CA LEU A 93 2.43 2.97 -4.72
C LEU A 93 2.84 2.19 -5.98
N GLY A 94 2.73 0.86 -5.93
CA GLY A 94 3.04 -0.05 -7.04
C GLY A 94 4.49 -0.51 -7.09
N GLY A 95 5.31 -0.12 -6.11
CA GLY A 95 6.70 -0.50 -5.97
C GLY A 95 7.49 0.45 -5.09
N VAL A 96 8.81 0.38 -5.21
CA VAL A 96 9.78 1.26 -4.57
C VAL A 96 10.73 1.85 -5.60
N VAL A 97 11.39 2.94 -5.27
CA VAL A 97 12.39 3.62 -6.10
C VAL A 97 13.78 3.16 -5.66
N PRO A 98 14.51 2.38 -6.47
CA PRO A 98 15.90 2.03 -6.19
C PRO A 98 16.77 3.30 -6.12
N ILE A 99 17.84 3.27 -5.29
CA ILE A 99 18.71 4.44 -5.06
C ILE A 99 19.32 4.98 -6.36
N LEU A 100 19.68 4.10 -7.30
CA LEU A 100 20.33 4.48 -8.55
C LEU A 100 19.35 4.70 -9.71
N GLU A 101 18.04 4.77 -9.43
CA GLU A 101 17.03 4.93 -10.47
C GLU A 101 17.05 6.36 -11.04
N LYS A 102 17.23 6.47 -12.35
CA LYS A 102 17.28 7.75 -13.06
C LYS A 102 15.89 8.36 -13.32
N GLU A 103 14.87 7.52 -13.40
CA GLU A 103 13.49 7.92 -13.69
C GLU A 103 12.52 7.40 -12.61
N PRO A 104 12.63 7.87 -11.38
CA PRO A 104 11.85 7.36 -10.24
C PRO A 104 10.34 7.44 -10.45
N GLU A 105 9.87 8.44 -11.18
CA GLU A 105 8.46 8.64 -11.47
C GLU A 105 7.83 7.54 -12.34
N LYS A 106 8.65 6.80 -13.11
CA LYS A 106 8.19 5.67 -13.93
C LYS A 106 8.08 4.36 -13.16
N LYS A 107 8.68 4.29 -11.97
CA LYS A 107 8.70 3.07 -11.14
C LYS A 107 7.52 2.98 -10.19
N ILE A 108 6.89 4.10 -9.90
CA ILE A 108 5.83 4.22 -8.91
C ILE A 108 4.67 5.06 -9.46
N ARG A 109 3.50 4.93 -8.87
CA ARG A 109 2.25 5.60 -9.30
C ARG A 109 2.17 7.03 -8.76
N ILE A 110 3.17 7.87 -9.09
CA ILE A 110 3.29 9.22 -8.52
C ILE A 110 2.22 10.20 -9.05
N SER A 111 1.79 10.04 -10.31
CA SER A 111 0.72 10.83 -10.93
C SER A 111 -0.64 10.54 -10.27
N GLU A 112 -0.93 9.27 -10.03
CA GLU A 112 -2.16 8.83 -9.38
C GLU A 112 -2.19 9.27 -7.91
N LEU A 113 -1.04 9.18 -7.22
CA LEU A 113 -0.91 9.70 -5.86
C LEU A 113 -1.20 11.20 -5.81
N ARG A 114 -0.67 11.98 -6.75
CA ARG A 114 -0.94 13.42 -6.86
C ARG A 114 -2.43 13.67 -6.99
N ASN A 115 -3.11 12.94 -7.88
CA ASN A 115 -4.55 13.09 -8.10
C ASN A 115 -5.35 12.79 -6.83
N LEU A 116 -4.97 11.74 -6.08
CA LEU A 116 -5.63 11.40 -4.82
C LEU A 116 -5.42 12.48 -3.75
N ILE A 117 -4.19 12.97 -3.59
CA ILE A 117 -3.89 14.05 -2.64
C ILE A 117 -4.70 15.32 -2.98
N HIS A 118 -4.77 15.69 -4.26
CA HIS A 118 -5.59 16.83 -4.68
C HIS A 118 -7.09 16.63 -4.39
N LYS A 119 -7.61 15.42 -4.62
CA LYS A 119 -9.01 15.07 -4.33
C LYS A 119 -9.33 15.16 -2.82
N LYS A 120 -8.38 14.77 -1.96
CA LYS A 120 -8.56 14.72 -0.50
C LYS A 120 -8.02 15.97 0.23
N LYS A 121 -7.53 16.97 -0.47
CA LYS A 121 -6.79 18.13 0.08
C LYS A 121 -7.54 18.86 1.23
N SER A 122 -8.86 18.94 1.18
CA SER A 122 -9.63 19.68 2.18
C SER A 122 -9.67 19.02 3.57
N GLY A 123 -9.42 17.71 3.65
CA GLY A 123 -9.46 16.97 4.93
C GLY A 123 -8.14 16.34 5.34
N LEU A 124 -7.23 16.13 4.39
CA LEU A 124 -5.97 15.43 4.62
C LEU A 124 -5.00 16.29 5.43
N LYS A 125 -4.45 15.73 6.51
CA LYS A 125 -3.49 16.37 7.42
C LYS A 125 -2.15 15.64 7.45
N GLU A 126 -2.17 14.31 7.33
CA GLU A 126 -1.00 13.46 7.50
C GLU A 126 -0.88 12.44 6.37
N ILE A 127 0.35 12.26 5.87
CA ILE A 127 0.75 11.18 4.99
C ILE A 127 1.75 10.29 5.74
N ILE A 128 1.38 9.02 5.94
CA ILE A 128 2.21 8.01 6.59
C ILE A 128 2.94 7.22 5.49
N LEU A 129 4.25 7.32 5.42
CA LEU A 129 5.10 6.62 4.47
C LEU A 129 5.49 5.25 5.05
N ALA A 130 4.66 4.23 4.83
CA ALA A 130 4.84 2.88 5.35
C ALA A 130 5.68 2.04 4.37
N MET A 131 6.94 2.46 4.15
CA MET A 131 7.88 1.80 3.27
C MET A 131 8.66 0.70 4.02
N ASN A 132 9.26 -0.22 3.27
CA ASN A 132 10.15 -1.23 3.84
C ASN A 132 11.34 -0.55 4.54
N ALA A 133 11.79 -1.13 5.66
CA ALA A 133 12.95 -0.64 6.40
C ALA A 133 14.26 -1.09 5.72
N ASN A 134 14.48 -0.66 4.48
CA ASN A 134 15.69 -0.87 3.69
C ASN A 134 16.01 0.39 2.88
N LEU A 135 17.18 0.40 2.25
CA LEU A 135 17.68 1.57 1.51
C LEU A 135 16.74 2.06 0.42
N ASP A 136 16.13 1.17 -0.36
CA ASP A 136 15.18 1.56 -1.42
C ASP A 136 13.88 2.11 -0.85
N GLY A 137 13.40 1.55 0.29
CA GLY A 137 12.22 2.06 0.98
C GLY A 137 12.47 3.46 1.56
N GLU A 138 13.62 3.69 2.17
CA GLU A 138 14.02 5.01 2.68
C GLU A 138 14.17 6.03 1.55
N ASN A 139 14.84 5.65 0.46
CA ASN A 139 14.94 6.47 -0.74
C ASN A 139 13.57 6.84 -1.31
N THR A 140 12.64 5.87 -1.36
CA THR A 140 11.27 6.10 -1.82
C THR A 140 10.54 7.08 -0.92
N ALA A 141 10.64 6.91 0.40
CA ALA A 141 10.01 7.80 1.37
C ALA A 141 10.52 9.23 1.24
N GLU A 142 11.84 9.39 1.10
CA GLU A 142 12.47 10.69 0.94
C GLU A 142 12.10 11.35 -0.41
N PHE A 143 12.07 10.58 -1.50
CA PHE A 143 11.60 11.05 -2.80
C PHE A 143 10.16 11.60 -2.74
N ILE A 144 9.25 10.88 -2.07
CA ILE A 144 7.86 11.34 -1.91
C ILE A 144 7.81 12.59 -1.05
N ARG A 145 8.55 12.64 0.07
CA ARG A 145 8.60 13.81 0.96
C ARG A 145 9.07 15.06 0.22
N GLN A 146 10.15 14.97 -0.54
CA GLN A 146 10.70 16.08 -1.35
C GLN A 146 9.71 16.53 -2.42
N LYS A 147 9.04 15.60 -3.09
CA LYS A 147 8.05 15.91 -4.13
C LYS A 147 6.85 16.72 -3.64
N TYR A 148 6.48 16.55 -2.38
CA TYR A 148 5.30 17.18 -1.77
C TYR A 148 5.62 18.13 -0.62
N GLN A 149 6.86 18.50 -0.41
CA GLN A 149 7.31 19.39 0.70
C GLN A 149 6.63 20.77 0.73
N GLY A 150 6.06 21.22 -0.40
CA GLY A 150 5.32 22.48 -0.47
C GLY A 150 3.85 22.40 -0.02
N LEU A 151 3.36 21.22 0.37
CA LEU A 151 1.99 21.06 0.86
C LEU A 151 1.96 21.19 2.40
N PRO A 152 0.88 21.75 2.97
CA PRO A 152 0.69 21.86 4.42
C PRO A 152 0.28 20.50 5.02
N LEU A 153 1.12 19.48 4.85
CA LEU A 153 0.89 18.11 5.28
C LEU A 153 2.04 17.65 6.17
N ILE A 154 1.70 16.86 7.19
CA ILE A 154 2.68 16.15 8.02
C ILE A 154 3.08 14.87 7.29
N PHE A 155 4.39 14.61 7.20
CA PHE A 155 4.92 13.35 6.68
C PHE A 155 5.55 12.56 7.83
N SER A 156 4.97 11.41 8.13
CA SER A 156 5.48 10.47 9.12
C SER A 156 5.92 9.14 8.50
N THR A 157 6.65 8.34 9.26
CA THR A 157 7.04 6.97 8.88
C THR A 157 6.69 6.04 10.04
N LEU A 158 6.56 4.73 9.75
CA LEU A 158 6.38 3.75 10.81
C LEU A 158 7.62 3.69 11.71
N GLY A 159 7.39 3.51 13.01
CA GLY A 159 8.46 3.35 13.98
C GLY A 159 9.33 2.12 13.66
N LYS A 160 10.65 2.26 13.83
CA LYS A 160 11.62 1.18 13.73
C LYS A 160 12.09 0.79 15.13
N GLY A 161 12.34 -0.49 15.36
CA GLY A 161 12.81 -0.97 16.66
C GLY A 161 12.73 -2.49 16.81
N LEU A 162 12.88 -2.96 18.03
CA LEU A 162 12.81 -4.38 18.37
C LEU A 162 11.39 -4.92 18.14
N SER A 163 11.32 -6.09 17.50
CA SER A 163 10.06 -6.80 17.33
C SER A 163 9.64 -7.41 18.68
N THR A 164 8.33 -7.44 18.94
CA THR A 164 7.78 -8.10 20.13
C THR A 164 8.15 -9.59 20.12
N GLY A 165 8.75 -10.04 21.23
CA GLY A 165 9.26 -11.42 21.38
C GLY A 165 10.65 -11.67 20.78
N ALA A 166 11.31 -10.64 20.23
CA ALA A 166 12.70 -10.78 19.80
C ALA A 166 13.68 -10.80 21.00
N GLU A 167 14.68 -11.67 20.93
CA GLU A 167 15.78 -11.70 21.89
C GLU A 167 16.87 -10.70 21.48
N LEU A 168 17.40 -9.92 22.42
CA LEU A 168 18.38 -8.86 22.17
C LEU A 168 19.65 -9.36 21.47
N GLU A 169 20.06 -10.60 21.77
CA GLU A 169 21.27 -11.19 21.21
C GLU A 169 21.22 -11.40 19.68
N TYR A 170 20.01 -11.52 19.11
CA TYR A 170 19.82 -11.69 17.66
C TYR A 170 19.48 -10.38 16.94
N ALA A 171 19.38 -9.27 17.66
CA ALA A 171 19.09 -7.99 17.04
C ALA A 171 20.33 -7.41 16.37
N ASP A 172 20.17 -6.98 15.11
CA ASP A 172 21.24 -6.30 14.40
C ASP A 172 21.53 -4.89 14.98
N PRO A 173 22.74 -4.35 14.73
CA PRO A 173 23.15 -3.07 15.30
C PRO A 173 22.24 -1.89 14.92
N GLU A 174 21.64 -1.90 13.74
CA GLU A 174 20.75 -0.82 13.29
C GLU A 174 19.41 -0.87 14.02
N THR A 175 18.83 -2.06 14.20
CA THR A 175 17.63 -2.29 15.00
C THR A 175 17.84 -1.82 16.44
N LEU A 176 18.97 -2.15 17.07
CA LEU A 176 19.30 -1.68 18.42
C LEU A 176 19.44 -0.17 18.47
N LYS A 177 20.14 0.45 17.51
CA LYS A 177 20.26 1.91 17.42
C LYS A 177 18.91 2.59 17.35
N ASN A 178 18.00 2.10 16.48
CA ASN A 178 16.65 2.65 16.35
C ASN A 178 15.83 2.47 17.62
N ALA A 179 15.92 1.31 18.28
CA ALA A 179 15.25 1.07 19.56
C ALA A 179 15.72 2.03 20.65
N PHE A 180 17.03 2.35 20.71
CA PHE A 180 17.56 3.35 21.65
C PHE A 180 17.08 4.78 21.33
N LEU A 181 16.99 5.14 20.04
CA LEU A 181 16.50 6.45 19.64
C LEU A 181 15.02 6.65 20.01
N HIS A 182 14.21 5.61 19.91
CA HIS A 182 12.77 5.64 20.15
C HIS A 182 12.37 5.03 21.51
N ARG A 183 13.33 4.91 22.47
CA ARG A 183 13.02 4.37 23.79
C ARG A 183 11.95 5.16 24.50
N THR A 184 11.00 4.47 25.10
CA THR A 184 10.01 5.05 26.02
C THR A 184 10.63 5.27 27.42
N LYS A 185 10.21 6.33 28.12
CA LYS A 185 10.57 6.60 29.53
C LYS A 185 9.47 6.06 30.43
#